data_2b944588b3e95a0eab27220bb972784b
#
_entry.id   2b944588b3e95a0eab27220bb972784b
#
_cell.length_a   1.000
_cell.length_b   1.000
_cell.length_c   1.000
_cell.angle_alpha   90.00
_cell.angle_beta   90.00
_cell.angle_gamma   90.00
#
_symmetry.space_group_name_H-M   'P 1'
#
loop_
_entity.id
_entity.type
_entity.pdbx_description
1 polymer ?
#
loop_
_entity_poly.entity_id
_entity_poly.type
_entity_poly.pdbx_seq_one_letter_code
_entity_poly.pdbx_strand_id
1 'polypeptide(L)'
;IVINNGVDTNEFNPTCVDKKLRKEFNIDNDKIIIGTAGRVVPRKNFKHFISLGIEVCKKFKKDCLFVLVGDTPYYFDQSLMHELKQLVKDEDLEDKFIFTGYAERVESYISDFDIFFIPSKYEDPFPRVVIEAMSLGKPVLGYNIGGIGEAIDNKINGFSFNLKDKGVVDYLLELIEDEELRLKMSYEARKKAVNNYDSRIIATKIIDNLKLLFS
;
A
#
# COMPACT_ATOMS: atom_id res chain seq x y z
N ILE A 1 -8.74 -6.22 25.66
CA ILE A 1 -7.43 -5.93 25.06
C ILE A 1 -7.55 -6.14 23.55
N VAL A 2 -7.09 -5.19 22.76
CA VAL A 2 -6.99 -5.30 21.30
C VAL A 2 -5.56 -5.67 20.95
N ILE A 3 -5.39 -6.68 20.10
CA ILE A 3 -4.09 -7.12 19.59
C ILE A 3 -4.16 -7.05 18.07
N ASN A 4 -3.31 -6.25 17.47
CA ASN A 4 -3.25 -6.05 16.02
C ASN A 4 -2.67 -7.27 15.30
N ASN A 5 -2.90 -7.37 14.00
CA ASN A 5 -2.25 -8.37 13.15
C ASN A 5 -0.73 -8.18 13.16
N GLY A 6 0.00 -9.28 12.96
CA GLY A 6 1.45 -9.28 12.78
C GLY A 6 1.86 -9.55 11.33
N VAL A 7 3.10 -9.20 11.02
CA VAL A 7 3.79 -9.49 9.76
C VAL A 7 5.13 -10.18 10.05
N ASP A 8 5.54 -11.14 9.23
CA ASP A 8 6.90 -11.65 9.30
C ASP A 8 7.87 -10.62 8.69
N THR A 9 8.56 -9.89 9.58
CA THR A 9 9.47 -8.83 9.16
C THR A 9 10.78 -9.34 8.54
N ASN A 10 11.03 -10.64 8.56
CA ASN A 10 12.15 -11.27 7.84
C ASN A 10 11.72 -11.59 6.39
N GLU A 11 10.52 -12.12 6.20
CA GLU A 11 9.95 -12.35 4.86
C GLU A 11 9.74 -11.01 4.14
N PHE A 12 9.10 -10.04 4.80
CA PHE A 12 8.89 -8.68 4.29
C PHE A 12 10.08 -7.78 4.66
N ASN A 13 11.28 -8.15 4.16
CA ASN A 13 12.52 -7.42 4.42
C ASN A 13 13.06 -6.81 3.11
N PRO A 14 13.21 -5.46 3.02
CA PRO A 14 13.62 -4.80 1.79
C PRO A 14 15.01 -5.21 1.28
N THR A 15 15.86 -5.76 2.15
CA THR A 15 17.22 -6.21 1.79
C THR A 15 17.28 -7.68 1.34
N CYS A 16 16.24 -8.48 1.61
CA CYS A 16 16.24 -9.91 1.35
C CYS A 16 15.23 -10.33 0.27
N VAL A 17 14.25 -9.49 -0.05
CA VAL A 17 13.22 -9.81 -1.05
C VAL A 17 13.80 -9.78 -2.46
N ASP A 18 13.51 -10.82 -3.23
CA ASP A 18 13.77 -10.84 -4.66
C ASP A 18 12.75 -9.94 -5.39
N LYS A 19 13.21 -8.77 -5.82
CA LYS A 19 12.41 -7.77 -6.51
C LYS A 19 12.07 -8.20 -7.92
N LYS A 20 10.78 -8.21 -8.27
CA LYS A 20 10.31 -8.73 -9.56
C LYS A 20 9.65 -7.71 -10.46
N LEU A 21 8.96 -6.72 -9.90
CA LEU A 21 8.11 -5.82 -10.67
C LEU A 21 8.89 -5.08 -11.77
N ARG A 22 10.00 -4.43 -11.41
CA ARG A 22 10.79 -3.67 -12.39
C ARG A 22 11.35 -4.56 -13.50
N LYS A 23 11.77 -5.78 -13.16
CA LYS A 23 12.30 -6.76 -14.14
C LYS A 23 11.20 -7.26 -15.08
N GLU A 24 10.04 -7.62 -14.53
CA GLU A 24 8.94 -8.22 -15.27
C GLU A 24 8.28 -7.26 -16.26
N PHE A 25 8.18 -5.98 -15.87
CA PHE A 25 7.52 -4.95 -16.68
C PHE A 25 8.50 -3.97 -17.35
N ASN A 26 9.81 -4.26 -17.32
CA ASN A 26 10.88 -3.41 -17.91
C ASN A 26 10.80 -1.95 -17.47
N ILE A 27 10.66 -1.73 -16.16
CA ILE A 27 10.54 -0.39 -15.57
C ILE A 27 11.92 0.17 -15.25
N ASP A 28 12.21 1.37 -15.74
CA ASP A 28 13.47 2.07 -15.45
C ASP A 28 13.61 2.37 -13.95
N ASN A 29 14.86 2.40 -13.47
CA ASN A 29 15.14 2.56 -12.04
C ASN A 29 14.79 3.95 -11.49
N ASP A 30 14.74 4.96 -12.34
CA ASP A 30 14.42 6.35 -12.01
C ASP A 30 12.91 6.63 -11.93
N LYS A 31 12.07 5.70 -12.42
CA LYS A 31 10.62 5.85 -12.35
C LYS A 31 10.12 5.72 -10.92
N ILE A 32 9.32 6.69 -10.48
CA ILE A 32 8.59 6.61 -9.22
C ILE A 32 7.38 5.69 -9.38
N ILE A 33 7.28 4.69 -8.52
CA ILE A 33 6.19 3.71 -8.52
C ILE A 33 5.28 3.94 -7.33
N ILE A 34 4.04 4.32 -7.61
CA ILE A 34 2.96 4.37 -6.63
C ILE A 34 2.17 3.07 -6.74
N GLY A 35 2.17 2.26 -5.70
CA GLY A 35 1.54 0.96 -5.72
C GLY A 35 0.41 0.79 -4.72
N THR A 36 -0.47 -0.13 -5.03
CA THR A 36 -1.49 -0.68 -4.12
C THR A 36 -1.56 -2.19 -4.29
N ALA A 37 -2.00 -2.91 -3.24
CA ALA A 37 -2.11 -4.36 -3.33
C ALA A 37 -3.35 -4.88 -2.58
N GLY A 38 -3.97 -5.94 -3.13
CA GLY A 38 -5.07 -6.63 -2.50
C GLY A 38 -6.10 -7.18 -3.47
N ARG A 39 -7.12 -7.84 -2.93
CA ARG A 39 -8.25 -8.35 -3.70
C ARG A 39 -9.02 -7.22 -4.36
N VAL A 40 -9.29 -7.33 -5.65
CA VAL A 40 -10.09 -6.35 -6.39
C VAL A 40 -11.56 -6.56 -6.08
N VAL A 41 -12.04 -5.83 -5.07
CA VAL A 41 -13.41 -5.85 -4.58
C VAL A 41 -13.86 -4.42 -4.23
N PRO A 42 -15.16 -4.10 -4.28
CA PRO A 42 -15.67 -2.73 -4.13
C PRO A 42 -15.18 -2.00 -2.89
N ARG A 43 -15.07 -2.70 -1.74
CA ARG A 43 -14.64 -2.11 -0.46
C ARG A 43 -13.19 -1.59 -0.48
N LYS A 44 -12.33 -2.12 -1.37
CA LYS A 44 -10.93 -1.67 -1.51
C LYS A 44 -10.82 -0.36 -2.30
N ASN A 45 -11.90 0.05 -2.99
CA ASN A 45 -12.04 1.34 -3.64
C ASN A 45 -10.90 1.67 -4.64
N PHE A 46 -10.45 0.69 -5.40
CA PHE A 46 -9.37 0.89 -6.39
C PHE A 46 -9.76 1.87 -7.50
N LYS A 47 -11.05 2.12 -7.72
CA LYS A 47 -11.49 3.23 -8.58
C LYS A 47 -10.88 4.57 -8.15
N HIS A 48 -10.80 4.83 -6.84
CA HIS A 48 -10.17 6.05 -6.34
C HIS A 48 -8.65 6.08 -6.59
N PHE A 49 -7.98 4.94 -6.44
CA PHE A 49 -6.55 4.82 -6.79
C PHE A 49 -6.32 5.17 -8.28
N ILE A 50 -7.12 4.61 -9.17
CA ILE A 50 -7.04 4.88 -10.61
C ILE A 50 -7.35 6.36 -10.90
N SER A 51 -8.44 6.91 -10.35
CA SER A 51 -8.82 8.31 -10.58
C SER A 51 -7.76 9.30 -10.09
N LEU A 52 -7.12 9.01 -8.94
CA LEU A 52 -6.01 9.80 -8.41
C LEU A 52 -4.79 9.74 -9.35
N GLY A 53 -4.47 8.55 -9.85
CA GLY A 53 -3.38 8.37 -10.80
C GLY A 53 -3.60 9.11 -12.11
N ILE A 54 -4.82 9.07 -12.65
CA ILE A 54 -5.22 9.84 -13.84
C ILE A 54 -5.03 11.35 -13.58
N GLU A 55 -5.50 11.85 -12.43
CA GLU A 55 -5.33 13.24 -12.06
C GLU A 55 -3.86 13.66 -11.98
N VAL A 56 -3.02 12.83 -11.34
CA VAL A 56 -1.58 13.09 -11.23
C VAL A 56 -0.91 13.13 -12.61
N CYS A 57 -1.20 12.17 -13.47
CA CYS A 57 -0.60 12.11 -14.81
C CYS A 57 -1.04 13.26 -15.70
N LYS A 58 -2.33 13.58 -15.74
CA LYS A 58 -2.87 14.59 -16.67
C LYS A 58 -2.72 16.03 -16.17
N LYS A 59 -3.13 16.28 -14.93
CA LYS A 59 -3.17 17.63 -14.37
C LYS A 59 -1.78 18.12 -13.94
N PHE A 60 -1.01 17.24 -13.32
CA PHE A 60 0.31 17.58 -12.79
C PHE A 60 1.47 17.11 -13.68
N LYS A 61 1.18 16.33 -14.72
CA LYS A 61 2.14 15.85 -15.74
C LYS A 61 3.37 15.16 -15.14
N LYS A 62 3.16 14.39 -14.06
CA LYS A 62 4.24 13.65 -13.40
C LYS A 62 4.54 12.36 -14.13
N ASP A 63 5.82 12.09 -14.35
CA ASP A 63 6.29 10.85 -14.96
C ASP A 63 6.50 9.78 -13.89
N CYS A 64 5.39 9.16 -13.49
CA CYS A 64 5.35 8.08 -12.51
C CYS A 64 4.43 6.95 -12.99
N LEU A 65 4.54 5.80 -12.35
CA LEU A 65 3.74 4.61 -12.64
C LEU A 65 2.82 4.29 -11.48
N PHE A 66 1.60 3.88 -11.81
CA PHE A 66 0.61 3.39 -10.88
C PHE A 66 0.46 1.87 -11.03
N VAL A 67 0.67 1.13 -9.95
CA VAL A 67 0.69 -0.34 -9.99
C VAL A 67 -0.36 -0.90 -9.05
N LEU A 68 -1.26 -1.73 -9.59
CA LEU A 68 -2.22 -2.50 -8.80
C LEU A 68 -1.79 -3.97 -8.82
N VAL A 69 -1.38 -4.48 -7.65
CA VAL A 69 -1.07 -5.90 -7.44
C VAL A 69 -2.28 -6.60 -6.86
N GLY A 70 -2.83 -7.54 -7.60
CA GLY A 70 -3.97 -8.32 -7.17
C GLY A 70 -5.01 -8.52 -8.25
N ASP A 71 -5.98 -9.36 -7.93
CA ASP A 71 -7.03 -9.72 -8.87
C ASP A 71 -8.40 -9.83 -8.18
N THR A 72 -9.44 -9.93 -8.99
CA THR A 72 -10.80 -10.20 -8.52
C THR A 72 -10.91 -11.68 -8.18
N PRO A 73 -11.28 -12.07 -6.95
CA PRO A 73 -11.51 -13.46 -6.62
C PRO A 73 -12.58 -14.09 -7.53
N TYR A 74 -12.41 -15.35 -7.94
CA TYR A 74 -13.26 -16.02 -8.92
C TYR A 74 -14.77 -16.03 -8.56
N TYR A 75 -15.10 -15.91 -7.28
CA TYR A 75 -16.47 -15.87 -6.76
C TYR A 75 -17.05 -14.46 -6.64
N PHE A 76 -16.30 -13.42 -7.03
CA PHE A 76 -16.77 -12.04 -7.12
C PHE A 76 -17.05 -11.66 -8.57
N ASP A 77 -17.79 -10.58 -8.75
CA ASP A 77 -18.06 -10.00 -10.06
C ASP A 77 -16.75 -9.54 -10.72
N GLN A 78 -16.45 -10.13 -11.86
CA GLN A 78 -15.23 -9.85 -12.63
C GLN A 78 -15.29 -8.50 -13.38
N SER A 79 -16.46 -7.88 -13.45
CA SER A 79 -16.65 -6.59 -14.16
C SER A 79 -15.80 -5.47 -13.58
N LEU A 80 -15.54 -5.48 -12.25
CA LEU A 80 -14.79 -4.41 -11.60
C LEU A 80 -13.36 -4.26 -12.16
N MET A 81 -12.64 -5.36 -12.37
CA MET A 81 -11.29 -5.29 -12.98
C MET A 81 -11.36 -4.72 -14.40
N HIS A 82 -12.37 -5.13 -15.16
CA HIS A 82 -12.59 -4.61 -16.51
C HIS A 82 -12.88 -3.09 -16.47
N GLU A 83 -13.75 -2.64 -15.56
CA GLU A 83 -14.05 -1.22 -15.37
C GLU A 83 -12.79 -0.40 -15.02
N LEU A 84 -11.92 -0.91 -14.12
CA LEU A 84 -10.68 -0.22 -13.76
C LEU A 84 -9.75 -0.05 -14.96
N LYS A 85 -9.58 -1.08 -15.76
CA LYS A 85 -8.78 -1.03 -16.99
C LYS A 85 -9.39 -0.11 -18.04
N GLN A 86 -10.72 -0.10 -18.16
CA GLN A 86 -11.42 0.76 -19.09
C GLN A 86 -11.27 2.24 -18.73
N LEU A 87 -11.34 2.59 -17.43
CA LEU A 87 -11.09 3.97 -16.97
C LEU A 87 -9.70 4.49 -17.38
N VAL A 88 -8.69 3.65 -17.33
CA VAL A 88 -7.33 4.02 -17.76
C VAL A 88 -7.25 4.20 -19.27
N LYS A 89 -7.89 3.29 -20.02
CA LYS A 89 -7.91 3.30 -21.48
C LYS A 89 -8.68 4.50 -22.02
N ASP A 90 -9.81 4.86 -21.41
CA ASP A 90 -10.63 6.04 -21.84
C ASP A 90 -9.86 7.36 -21.70
N GLU A 91 -8.75 7.34 -20.96
CA GLU A 91 -7.90 8.51 -20.72
C GLU A 91 -6.55 8.44 -21.45
N ASP A 92 -6.31 7.39 -22.29
CA ASP A 92 -5.08 7.14 -23.04
C ASP A 92 -3.84 7.09 -22.14
N LEU A 93 -3.93 6.35 -21.00
CA LEU A 93 -2.87 6.28 -19.98
C LEU A 93 -2.41 4.85 -19.69
N GLU A 94 -2.61 3.89 -20.61
CA GLU A 94 -2.23 2.48 -20.41
C GLU A 94 -0.73 2.31 -20.13
N ASP A 95 0.12 3.21 -20.61
CA ASP A 95 1.56 3.24 -20.35
C ASP A 95 1.91 3.69 -18.93
N LYS A 96 0.97 4.27 -18.19
CA LYS A 96 1.14 4.76 -16.82
C LYS A 96 0.57 3.83 -15.74
N PHE A 97 -0.16 2.80 -16.15
CA PHE A 97 -0.82 1.89 -15.22
C PHE A 97 -0.46 0.43 -15.48
N ILE A 98 -0.07 -0.28 -14.43
CA ILE A 98 0.24 -1.70 -14.48
C ILE A 98 -0.76 -2.46 -13.58
N PHE A 99 -1.42 -3.46 -14.15
CA PHE A 99 -2.26 -4.41 -13.45
C PHE A 99 -1.58 -5.77 -13.48
N THR A 100 -0.96 -6.18 -12.37
CA THR A 100 -0.15 -7.42 -12.36
C THR A 100 -1.00 -8.69 -12.34
N GLY A 101 -2.29 -8.59 -11.96
CA GLY A 101 -3.06 -9.76 -11.59
C GLY A 101 -2.66 -10.31 -10.22
N TYR A 102 -3.06 -11.54 -9.92
CA TYR A 102 -2.73 -12.20 -8.66
C TYR A 102 -1.23 -12.45 -8.53
N ALA A 103 -0.68 -12.12 -7.37
CA ALA A 103 0.70 -12.39 -7.01
C ALA A 103 0.76 -13.30 -5.78
N GLU A 104 1.34 -14.48 -5.92
CA GLU A 104 1.56 -15.40 -4.79
C GLU A 104 2.51 -14.80 -3.75
N ARG A 105 3.57 -14.17 -4.25
CA ARG A 105 4.60 -13.49 -3.46
C ARG A 105 4.49 -11.97 -3.61
N VAL A 106 3.52 -11.39 -2.92
CA VAL A 106 3.19 -9.96 -3.01
C VAL A 106 4.36 -9.06 -2.61
N GLU A 107 5.21 -9.51 -1.68
CA GLU A 107 6.40 -8.80 -1.23
C GLU A 107 7.39 -8.51 -2.37
N SER A 108 7.49 -9.42 -3.35
CA SER A 108 8.35 -9.26 -4.51
C SER A 108 7.95 -8.10 -5.43
N TYR A 109 6.68 -7.70 -5.38
CA TYR A 109 6.15 -6.57 -6.14
C TYR A 109 6.14 -5.28 -5.30
N ILE A 110 5.65 -5.35 -4.05
CA ILE A 110 5.61 -4.18 -3.15
C ILE A 110 7.03 -3.65 -2.87
N SER A 111 8.04 -4.51 -2.86
CA SER A 111 9.43 -4.11 -2.62
C SER A 111 9.98 -3.12 -3.66
N ASP A 112 9.40 -3.06 -4.86
CA ASP A 112 9.76 -2.11 -5.91
C ASP A 112 8.97 -0.80 -5.88
N PHE A 113 7.94 -0.68 -5.02
CA PHE A 113 7.20 0.56 -4.87
C PHE A 113 8.05 1.63 -4.18
N ASP A 114 7.81 2.88 -4.51
CA ASP A 114 8.33 4.04 -3.80
C ASP A 114 7.34 4.56 -2.78
N ILE A 115 6.04 4.42 -3.08
CA ILE A 115 4.92 4.88 -2.26
C ILE A 115 3.84 3.80 -2.26
N PHE A 116 3.28 3.47 -1.10
CA PHE A 116 2.14 2.57 -0.99
C PHE A 116 0.87 3.35 -0.66
N PHE A 117 -0.16 3.24 -1.49
CA PHE A 117 -1.45 3.86 -1.25
C PHE A 117 -2.53 2.82 -0.96
N ILE A 118 -3.20 2.94 0.18
CA ILE A 118 -4.38 2.13 0.52
C ILE A 118 -5.66 2.97 0.40
N PRO A 119 -6.42 2.84 -0.70
CA PRO A 119 -7.58 3.69 -0.99
C PRO A 119 -8.88 3.24 -0.30
N SER A 120 -8.84 2.23 0.57
CA SER A 120 -10.03 1.68 1.24
C SER A 120 -10.82 2.77 1.96
N LYS A 121 -12.16 2.78 1.74
CA LYS A 121 -13.10 3.71 2.39
C LYS A 121 -13.93 3.07 3.50
N TYR A 122 -13.81 1.77 3.70
CA TYR A 122 -14.54 1.02 4.71
C TYR A 122 -13.59 0.57 5.80
N GLU A 123 -14.12 0.46 7.00
CA GLU A 123 -13.38 -0.03 8.15
C GLU A 123 -12.82 -1.43 7.86
N ASP A 124 -11.52 -1.51 7.87
CA ASP A 124 -10.77 -2.76 7.91
C ASP A 124 -10.17 -2.83 9.32
N PRO A 125 -10.45 -3.85 10.11
CA PRO A 125 -10.01 -3.87 11.50
C PRO A 125 -8.51 -3.62 11.65
N PHE A 126 -7.69 -4.25 10.81
CA PHE A 126 -6.26 -3.97 10.70
C PHE A 126 -5.71 -4.62 9.41
N PRO A 127 -5.61 -3.90 8.30
CA PRO A 127 -5.25 -4.50 7.00
C PRO A 127 -3.78 -4.90 6.98
N ARG A 128 -3.53 -6.21 6.79
CA ARG A 128 -2.17 -6.78 6.77
C ARG A 128 -1.27 -6.11 5.73
N VAL A 129 -1.80 -5.80 4.55
CA VAL A 129 -1.03 -5.21 3.45
C VAL A 129 -0.39 -3.86 3.83
N VAL A 130 -0.96 -3.13 4.79
CA VAL A 130 -0.37 -1.88 5.31
C VAL A 130 0.91 -2.18 6.07
N ILE A 131 0.87 -3.11 7.01
CA ILE A 131 2.07 -3.48 7.80
C ILE A 131 3.09 -4.25 6.95
N GLU A 132 2.66 -4.97 5.93
CA GLU A 132 3.51 -5.61 4.92
C GLU A 132 4.29 -4.55 4.12
N ALA A 133 3.62 -3.51 3.61
CA ALA A 133 4.25 -2.39 2.94
C ALA A 133 5.20 -1.61 3.87
N MET A 134 4.77 -1.32 5.10
CA MET A 134 5.62 -0.67 6.10
C MET A 134 6.85 -1.51 6.43
N SER A 135 6.69 -2.83 6.53
CA SER A 135 7.81 -3.77 6.76
C SER A 135 8.82 -3.73 5.62
N LEU A 136 8.38 -3.52 4.39
CA LEU A 136 9.24 -3.30 3.23
C LEU A 136 9.76 -1.85 3.12
N GLY A 137 9.55 -1.05 4.16
CA GLY A 137 10.01 0.34 4.19
C GLY A 137 9.28 1.23 3.17
N LYS A 138 7.98 1.05 2.98
CA LYS A 138 7.21 1.94 2.08
C LYS A 138 6.47 2.97 2.90
N PRO A 139 6.61 4.29 2.59
CA PRO A 139 5.73 5.30 3.13
C PRO A 139 4.30 5.01 2.69
N VAL A 140 3.35 5.07 3.63
CA VAL A 140 1.96 4.67 3.37
C VAL A 140 1.05 5.87 3.35
N LEU A 141 0.25 5.99 2.27
CA LEU A 141 -0.89 6.90 2.22
C LEU A 141 -2.17 6.13 2.49
N GLY A 142 -3.06 6.66 3.32
CA GLY A 142 -4.32 6.00 3.60
C GLY A 142 -5.34 6.86 4.33
N TYR A 143 -6.60 6.45 4.26
CA TYR A 143 -7.65 7.09 5.03
C TYR A 143 -7.57 6.71 6.51
N ASN A 144 -7.77 7.68 7.39
CA ASN A 144 -7.83 7.49 8.84
C ASN A 144 -9.15 6.80 9.23
N ILE A 145 -9.25 5.51 8.92
CA ILE A 145 -10.39 4.65 9.22
C ILE A 145 -9.91 3.27 9.68
N GLY A 146 -10.58 2.73 10.71
CA GLY A 146 -10.24 1.43 11.28
C GLY A 146 -8.74 1.34 11.62
N GLY A 147 -8.15 0.17 11.45
CA GLY A 147 -6.75 -0.07 11.74
C GLY A 147 -5.75 0.62 10.81
N ILE A 148 -6.18 1.20 9.69
CA ILE A 148 -5.31 1.99 8.82
C ILE A 148 -4.78 3.22 9.58
N GLY A 149 -5.67 3.94 10.28
CA GLY A 149 -5.30 5.10 11.08
C GLY A 149 -4.37 4.78 12.25
N GLU A 150 -4.45 3.55 12.81
CA GLU A 150 -3.55 3.10 13.87
C GLU A 150 -2.14 2.80 13.34
N ALA A 151 -2.04 2.31 12.11
CA ALA A 151 -0.76 1.97 11.49
C ALA A 151 0.01 3.21 11.04
N ILE A 152 -0.67 4.24 10.56
CA ILE A 152 -0.03 5.43 9.97
C ILE A 152 0.09 6.53 11.03
N ASP A 153 1.32 6.82 11.46
CA ASP A 153 1.66 8.03 12.20
C ASP A 153 1.82 9.17 11.18
N ASN A 154 0.80 10.04 11.11
CA ASN A 154 0.72 11.08 10.10
C ASN A 154 1.96 11.96 10.07
N LYS A 155 2.55 12.18 8.89
CA LYS A 155 3.78 12.95 8.63
C LYS A 155 5.06 12.32 9.20
N ILE A 156 4.99 11.10 9.72
CA ILE A 156 6.15 10.37 10.26
C ILE A 156 6.49 9.18 9.35
N ASN A 157 5.56 8.24 9.18
CA ASN A 157 5.75 7.04 8.35
C ASN A 157 4.85 7.02 7.10
N GLY A 158 4.18 8.12 6.83
CA GLY A 158 3.24 8.28 5.73
C GLY A 158 2.26 9.41 5.99
N PHE A 159 1.19 9.46 5.20
CA PHE A 159 0.11 10.42 5.35
C PHE A 159 -1.23 9.73 5.63
N SER A 160 -1.88 10.18 6.71
CA SER A 160 -3.22 9.74 7.10
C SER A 160 -4.19 10.92 6.96
N PHE A 161 -5.30 10.72 6.26
CA PHE A 161 -6.28 11.76 5.95
C PHE A 161 -7.72 11.29 6.14
N ASN A 162 -8.63 12.24 6.38
CA ASN A 162 -10.04 11.91 6.54
C ASN A 162 -10.72 11.68 5.18
N LEU A 163 -11.82 10.92 5.16
CA LEU A 163 -12.57 10.64 3.92
C LEU A 163 -13.06 11.90 3.16
N LYS A 164 -13.18 13.03 3.87
CA LYS A 164 -13.62 14.30 3.29
C LYS A 164 -12.47 15.20 2.83
N ASP A 165 -11.24 14.81 3.11
CA ASP A 165 -10.07 15.59 2.71
C ASP A 165 -9.92 15.56 1.18
N LYS A 166 -9.87 16.75 0.60
CA LYS A 166 -9.68 16.93 -0.84
C LYS A 166 -8.21 16.99 -1.25
N GLY A 167 -7.30 17.09 -0.28
CA GLY A 167 -5.87 17.27 -0.49
C GLY A 167 -5.07 15.97 -0.63
N VAL A 168 -5.70 14.83 -0.89
CA VAL A 168 -4.99 13.54 -1.03
C VAL A 168 -3.95 13.61 -2.14
N VAL A 169 -4.26 14.30 -3.23
CA VAL A 169 -3.33 14.49 -4.34
C VAL A 169 -2.10 15.30 -3.91
N ASP A 170 -2.28 16.30 -3.05
CA ASP A 170 -1.17 17.14 -2.59
C ASP A 170 -0.16 16.35 -1.77
N TYR A 171 -0.61 15.47 -0.87
CA TYR A 171 0.26 14.55 -0.13
C TYR A 171 0.99 13.56 -1.04
N LEU A 172 0.33 13.10 -2.10
CA LEU A 172 0.96 12.21 -3.06
C LEU A 172 2.02 12.95 -3.88
N LEU A 173 1.72 14.19 -4.31
CA LEU A 173 2.69 15.03 -5.02
C LEU A 173 3.90 15.37 -4.16
N GLU A 174 3.70 15.70 -2.88
CA GLU A 174 4.77 15.94 -1.93
C GLU A 174 5.72 14.73 -1.86
N LEU A 175 5.18 13.51 -1.78
CA LEU A 175 6.01 12.30 -1.79
C LEU A 175 6.64 11.99 -3.15
N ILE A 176 6.03 12.37 -4.27
CA ILE A 176 6.63 12.19 -5.61
C ILE A 176 7.82 13.14 -5.78
N GLU A 177 7.72 14.36 -5.28
CA GLU A 177 8.71 15.42 -5.50
C GLU A 177 9.86 15.41 -4.50
N ASP A 178 9.60 15.02 -3.25
CA ASP A 178 10.57 15.05 -2.16
C ASP A 178 11.12 13.65 -1.84
N GLU A 179 12.29 13.34 -2.40
CA GLU A 179 12.98 12.07 -2.16
C GLU A 179 13.45 11.94 -0.70
N GLU A 180 13.94 13.03 -0.10
CA GLU A 180 14.42 13.01 1.28
C GLU A 180 13.27 12.67 2.25
N LEU A 181 12.11 13.27 2.02
CA LEU A 181 10.90 12.96 2.78
C LEU A 181 10.49 11.50 2.60
N ARG A 182 10.51 10.99 1.35
CA ARG A 182 10.21 9.57 1.09
C ARG A 182 11.14 8.64 1.86
N LEU A 183 12.45 8.88 1.79
CA LEU A 183 13.46 8.07 2.48
C LEU A 183 13.30 8.12 4.01
N LYS A 184 13.01 9.29 4.56
CA LYS A 184 12.74 9.46 5.99
C LYS A 184 11.50 8.69 6.42
N MET A 185 10.39 8.84 5.71
CA MET A 185 9.15 8.12 6.01
C MET A 185 9.31 6.61 5.81
N SER A 186 10.08 6.18 4.82
CA SER A 186 10.43 4.79 4.56
C SER A 186 11.14 4.15 5.76
N TYR A 187 12.13 4.83 6.30
CA TYR A 187 12.85 4.38 7.50
C TYR A 187 11.90 4.25 8.71
N GLU A 188 11.08 5.26 8.99
CA GLU A 188 10.17 5.24 10.13
C GLU A 188 9.03 4.21 9.95
N ALA A 189 8.57 3.98 8.72
CA ALA A 189 7.61 2.91 8.41
C ALA A 189 8.19 1.52 8.75
N ARG A 190 9.39 1.23 8.27
CA ARG A 190 10.08 -0.03 8.58
C ARG A 190 10.31 -0.21 10.08
N LYS A 191 10.82 0.83 10.74
CA LYS A 191 11.07 0.84 12.17
C LYS A 191 9.81 0.54 12.99
N LYS A 192 8.69 1.19 12.64
CA LYS A 192 7.40 0.92 13.32
C LYS A 192 6.92 -0.51 13.08
N ALA A 193 7.02 -1.02 11.85
CA ALA A 193 6.63 -2.39 11.54
C ALA A 193 7.44 -3.41 12.35
N VAL A 194 8.74 -3.27 12.39
CA VAL A 194 9.64 -4.18 13.14
C VAL A 194 9.37 -4.11 14.64
N ASN A 195 9.18 -2.93 15.20
CA ASN A 195 9.07 -2.76 16.64
C ASN A 195 7.67 -3.06 17.19
N ASN A 196 6.62 -2.93 16.39
CA ASN A 196 5.25 -2.99 16.89
C ASN A 196 4.44 -4.13 16.27
N TYR A 197 4.75 -4.56 15.05
CA TYR A 197 3.93 -5.48 14.26
C TYR A 197 4.66 -6.75 13.82
N ASP A 198 5.92 -6.96 14.24
CA ASP A 198 6.58 -8.25 14.00
C ASP A 198 5.76 -9.39 14.61
N SER A 199 5.57 -10.46 13.84
CA SER A 199 4.74 -11.61 14.23
C SER A 199 5.16 -12.23 15.56
N ARG A 200 6.46 -12.19 15.88
CA ARG A 200 7.01 -12.72 17.17
C ARG A 200 6.58 -11.83 18.34
N ILE A 201 6.58 -10.50 18.15
CA ILE A 201 6.11 -9.56 19.18
C ILE A 201 4.60 -9.74 19.40
N ILE A 202 3.83 -9.89 18.32
CA ILE A 202 2.38 -10.13 18.41
C ILE A 202 2.09 -11.46 19.09
N ALA A 203 2.81 -12.53 18.76
CA ALA A 203 2.67 -13.83 19.39
C ALA A 203 2.96 -13.76 20.92
N THR A 204 4.02 -13.05 21.31
CA THR A 204 4.34 -12.83 22.74
C THR A 204 3.20 -12.08 23.44
N LYS A 205 2.68 -11.01 22.86
CA LYS A 205 1.53 -10.28 23.42
C LYS A 205 0.29 -11.18 23.62
N ILE A 206 0.00 -12.05 22.66
CA ILE A 206 -1.11 -13.02 22.76
C ILE A 206 -0.87 -13.98 23.94
N ILE A 207 0.30 -14.59 24.02
CA ILE A 207 0.65 -15.56 25.08
C ILE A 207 0.55 -14.90 26.46
N ASP A 208 1.09 -13.71 26.64
CA ASP A 208 1.10 -13.03 27.93
C ASP A 208 -0.32 -12.65 28.39
N ASN A 209 -1.16 -12.22 27.44
CA ASN A 209 -2.56 -11.96 27.76
C ASN A 209 -3.36 -13.24 28.09
N LEU A 210 -3.08 -14.35 27.42
CA LEU A 210 -3.70 -15.63 27.77
C LEU A 210 -3.31 -16.09 29.18
N LYS A 211 -2.03 -15.95 29.57
CA LYS A 211 -1.57 -16.28 30.93
C LYS A 211 -2.33 -15.49 31.98
N LEU A 212 -2.59 -14.19 31.73
CA LEU A 212 -3.35 -13.34 32.67
C LEU A 212 -4.82 -13.76 32.82
N LEU A 213 -5.41 -14.44 31.83
CA LEU A 213 -6.80 -14.92 31.90
C LEU A 213 -6.92 -16.23 32.70
N PHE A 214 -5.83 -16.97 32.88
CA PHE A 214 -5.81 -18.26 33.57
C PHE A 214 -5.02 -18.25 34.90
N SER A 215 -4.51 -17.08 35.31
CA SER A 215 -3.94 -16.82 36.63
C SER A 215 -5.00 -16.28 37.62
#